data_7bfd1be876f5ea3be280d41eee8d341e
#
_entry.id   7bfd1be876f5ea3be280d41eee8d341e
#
_cell.length_a   1.000
_cell.length_b   1.000
_cell.length_c   1.000
_cell.angle_alpha   90.00
_cell.angle_beta   90.00
_cell.angle_gamma   90.00
#
_symmetry.space_group_name_H-M   'P 1'
#
loop_
_entity.id
_entity.type
_entity.pdbx_description
1 polymer ?
#
loop_
_entity_poly.entity_id
_entity_poly.type
_entity_poly.pdbx_seq_one_letter_code
_entity_poly.pdbx_strand_id
1 'polypeptide(L)'
;MKLGMVGLPNVGKSTLFNALTNAGAESANYPFCTIEPNVGIVSVPDERLDKLAEMYHPVKFTPATLEFVDIAGLVKGASKGEGLGNKFLSNIREVDAIVHVVRCFDDPNIIHVDGSINPRRDIETIDLELIFSDVELIERKLDRTKKAMKGDKSLASAVEFLEKLKEHLESGKPARSYDMTEDELEILKETPLLSLKPVIYAANLCEDDFRNNIESNEHYKEVCEIAKAEGSAVFPICAQIEAEISDMDDEDKEMFLADLGLETSGLNRIIKEGYSLLGLISYLTAGEPEVRAWTIKKGTKAPQAAGKIHTDFEKGFIRAEVVSFDDLMSRGSMTAAKEKGLVRLEGKDYVMQDGDIVLFRFNV
;
A
#
# COMPACT_ATOMS: atom_id res chain seq x y z
N MET A 1 -5.11 -7.51 -1.73
CA MET A 1 -4.77 -6.55 -0.66
C MET A 1 -5.13 -5.18 -1.15
N LYS A 2 -5.73 -4.36 -0.29
CA LYS A 2 -6.42 -3.14 -0.68
C LYS A 2 -5.82 -1.92 0.02
N LEU A 3 -5.57 -0.85 -0.74
CA LEU A 3 -5.23 0.47 -0.22
C LEU A 3 -6.47 1.36 -0.30
N GLY A 4 -6.87 1.98 0.81
CA GLY A 4 -7.97 2.94 0.83
C GLY A 4 -7.47 4.35 0.59
N MET A 5 -7.95 5.02 -0.46
CA MET A 5 -7.69 6.45 -0.65
C MET A 5 -8.68 7.27 0.16
N VAL A 6 -8.18 8.07 1.09
CA VAL A 6 -8.97 8.97 1.93
C VAL A 6 -8.54 10.41 1.77
N GLY A 7 -9.39 11.35 2.13
CA GLY A 7 -9.10 12.77 2.11
C GLY A 7 -10.38 13.58 2.29
N LEU A 8 -10.26 14.82 2.73
CA LEU A 8 -11.38 15.76 2.80
C LEU A 8 -11.90 16.11 1.40
N PRO A 9 -13.09 16.66 1.26
CA PRO A 9 -13.57 17.16 -0.02
C PRO A 9 -12.61 18.19 -0.65
N ASN A 10 -12.49 18.16 -1.99
CA ASN A 10 -11.72 19.13 -2.77
C ASN A 10 -10.19 19.13 -2.51
N VAL A 11 -9.63 18.00 -2.07
CA VAL A 11 -8.17 17.83 -1.91
C VAL A 11 -7.48 17.20 -3.14
N GLY A 12 -8.23 16.87 -4.20
CA GLY A 12 -7.73 16.22 -5.41
C GLY A 12 -7.82 14.68 -5.40
N LYS A 13 -8.46 14.09 -4.38
CA LYS A 13 -8.57 12.63 -4.22
C LYS A 13 -9.19 11.92 -5.44
N SER A 14 -10.34 12.40 -5.92
CA SER A 14 -11.03 11.79 -7.07
C SER A 14 -10.25 11.96 -8.38
N THR A 15 -9.54 13.09 -8.54
CA THR A 15 -8.66 13.31 -9.69
C THR A 15 -7.52 12.28 -9.69
N LEU A 16 -6.85 12.08 -8.54
CA LEU A 16 -5.80 11.09 -8.37
C LEU A 16 -6.32 9.65 -8.59
N PHE A 17 -7.50 9.34 -8.06
CA PHE A 17 -8.09 8.01 -8.23
C PHE A 17 -8.43 7.75 -9.70
N ASN A 18 -8.96 8.72 -10.41
CA ASN A 18 -9.25 8.60 -11.85
C ASN A 18 -7.96 8.44 -12.67
N ALA A 19 -6.92 9.25 -12.40
CA ALA A 19 -5.62 9.11 -13.05
C ALA A 19 -5.02 7.71 -12.84
N LEU A 20 -5.11 7.19 -11.62
CA LEU A 20 -4.65 5.86 -11.25
C LEU A 20 -5.44 4.75 -11.95
N THR A 21 -6.76 4.90 -12.10
CA THR A 21 -7.62 3.92 -12.76
C THR A 21 -7.53 3.99 -14.28
N ASN A 22 -7.29 5.17 -14.86
CA ASN A 22 -7.04 5.34 -16.29
C ASN A 22 -5.72 4.66 -16.68
N ALA A 23 -4.65 4.90 -15.95
CA ALA A 23 -3.38 4.20 -16.12
C ALA A 23 -3.52 2.67 -15.94
N GLY A 24 -4.52 2.22 -15.18
CA GLY A 24 -4.85 0.81 -14.98
C GLY A 24 -5.82 0.22 -16.02
N ALA A 25 -6.40 1.02 -16.91
CA ALA A 25 -7.38 0.53 -17.89
C ALA A 25 -6.78 -0.47 -18.90
N GLU A 26 -5.48 -0.40 -19.16
CA GLU A 26 -4.75 -1.43 -19.90
C GLU A 26 -4.67 -2.77 -19.13
N SER A 27 -4.80 -2.72 -17.79
CA SER A 27 -4.85 -3.90 -16.92
C SER A 27 -6.23 -4.57 -16.86
N ALA A 28 -7.28 -3.97 -17.41
CA ALA A 28 -8.67 -4.50 -17.40
C ALA A 28 -8.84 -5.85 -18.13
N ASN A 29 -7.82 -6.31 -18.85
CA ASN A 29 -7.79 -7.62 -19.49
C ASN A 29 -7.41 -8.79 -18.55
N TYR A 30 -7.29 -8.55 -17.22
CA TYR A 30 -7.03 -9.63 -16.27
C TYR A 30 -8.29 -10.49 -16.09
N PRO A 31 -8.21 -11.82 -16.36
CA PRO A 31 -9.31 -12.73 -16.07
C PRO A 31 -9.59 -12.74 -14.56
N PHE A 32 -10.85 -12.60 -14.19
CA PHE A 32 -11.40 -12.57 -12.82
C PHE A 32 -11.46 -11.22 -12.09
N CYS A 33 -11.23 -10.08 -12.76
CA CYS A 33 -11.53 -8.79 -12.15
C CYS A 33 -13.01 -8.45 -12.28
N THR A 34 -13.74 -8.48 -11.17
CA THR A 34 -15.06 -7.86 -11.07
C THR A 34 -14.86 -6.34 -10.98
N ILE A 35 -15.46 -5.58 -11.89
CA ILE A 35 -15.45 -4.11 -11.83
C ILE A 35 -16.45 -3.72 -10.72
N GLU A 36 -15.93 -3.47 -9.52
CA GLU A 36 -16.72 -2.88 -8.45
C GLU A 36 -16.63 -1.35 -8.55
N PRO A 37 -17.75 -0.62 -8.37
CA PRO A 37 -17.70 0.84 -8.30
C PRO A 37 -16.72 1.29 -7.19
N ASN A 38 -15.85 2.24 -7.50
CA ASN A 38 -14.82 2.78 -6.60
C ASN A 38 -13.66 1.83 -6.24
N VAL A 39 -13.41 0.77 -6.99
CA VAL A 39 -12.22 -0.07 -6.88
C VAL A 39 -11.42 0.02 -8.17
N GLY A 40 -10.15 0.43 -8.04
CA GLY A 40 -9.18 0.46 -9.13
C GLY A 40 -8.13 -0.63 -8.94
N ILE A 41 -7.82 -1.37 -10.00
CA ILE A 41 -6.72 -2.34 -10.00
C ILE A 41 -5.61 -1.76 -10.86
N VAL A 42 -4.42 -1.65 -10.27
CA VAL A 42 -3.27 -1.04 -10.93
C VAL A 42 -2.10 -2.01 -10.96
N SER A 43 -1.31 -1.94 -12.02
CA SER A 43 -0.06 -2.67 -12.14
C SER A 43 1.00 -2.08 -11.21
N VAL A 44 1.76 -2.93 -10.55
CA VAL A 44 2.92 -2.52 -9.77
C VAL A 44 4.11 -2.39 -10.73
N PRO A 45 4.68 -1.17 -10.89
CA PRO A 45 5.82 -0.97 -11.77
C PRO A 45 7.04 -1.78 -11.31
N ASP A 46 7.59 -2.63 -12.19
CA ASP A 46 8.75 -3.47 -11.88
C ASP A 46 9.65 -3.61 -13.11
N GLU A 47 10.72 -2.83 -13.17
CA GLU A 47 11.70 -2.84 -14.26
C GLU A 47 12.35 -4.22 -14.48
N ARG A 48 12.35 -5.08 -13.46
CA ARG A 48 12.89 -6.44 -13.60
C ARG A 48 12.00 -7.27 -14.52
N LEU A 49 10.68 -7.05 -14.44
CA LEU A 49 9.71 -7.75 -15.28
C LEU A 49 9.83 -7.29 -16.74
N ASP A 50 10.04 -5.97 -16.96
CA ASP A 50 10.22 -5.39 -18.29
C ASP A 50 11.47 -5.95 -18.96
N LYS A 51 12.60 -5.98 -18.26
CA LYS A 51 13.86 -6.58 -18.76
C LYS A 51 13.73 -8.09 -19.04
N LEU A 52 12.94 -8.81 -18.25
CA LEU A 52 12.65 -10.23 -18.55
C LEU A 52 11.77 -10.38 -19.79
N ALA A 53 10.83 -9.48 -20.01
CA ALA A 53 10.02 -9.47 -21.25
C ALA A 53 10.88 -9.20 -22.49
N GLU A 54 11.83 -8.28 -22.39
CA GLU A 54 12.81 -8.02 -23.45
C GLU A 54 13.70 -9.26 -23.76
N MET A 55 14.07 -10.02 -22.71
CA MET A 55 14.90 -11.20 -22.86
C MET A 55 14.16 -12.40 -23.45
N TYR A 56 12.92 -12.63 -23.06
CA TYR A 56 12.15 -13.84 -23.41
C TYR A 56 11.15 -13.62 -24.52
N HIS A 57 10.81 -12.37 -24.89
CA HIS A 57 9.77 -12.00 -25.87
C HIS A 57 8.47 -12.80 -25.65
N PRO A 58 7.85 -12.71 -24.47
CA PRO A 58 6.76 -13.59 -24.08
C PRO A 58 5.49 -13.31 -24.86
N VAL A 59 4.65 -14.34 -25.06
CA VAL A 59 3.31 -14.18 -25.61
C VAL A 59 2.41 -13.40 -24.64
N LYS A 60 2.66 -13.55 -23.32
CA LYS A 60 1.87 -12.90 -22.28
C LYS A 60 2.78 -12.24 -21.25
N PHE A 61 2.45 -10.98 -20.92
CA PHE A 61 3.10 -10.17 -19.89
C PHE A 61 2.11 -9.92 -18.76
N THR A 62 2.45 -10.27 -17.52
CA THR A 62 1.52 -10.17 -16.39
C THR A 62 2.24 -9.58 -15.17
N PRO A 63 2.14 -8.25 -14.92
CA PRO A 63 2.70 -7.63 -13.72
C PRO A 63 1.93 -8.01 -12.45
N ALA A 64 2.54 -7.76 -11.30
CA ALA A 64 1.83 -7.76 -10.03
C ALA A 64 0.80 -6.64 -9.98
N THR A 65 -0.27 -6.81 -9.23
CA THR A 65 -1.32 -5.82 -9.12
C THR A 65 -1.63 -5.45 -7.68
N LEU A 66 -2.11 -4.21 -7.49
CA LEU A 66 -2.56 -3.68 -6.23
C LEU A 66 -3.96 -3.09 -6.40
N GLU A 67 -4.83 -3.29 -5.42
CA GLU A 67 -6.19 -2.76 -5.43
C GLU A 67 -6.23 -1.44 -4.66
N PHE A 68 -6.80 -0.41 -5.26
CA PHE A 68 -7.12 0.86 -4.62
C PHE A 68 -8.62 1.02 -4.50
N VAL A 69 -9.07 1.50 -3.34
CA VAL A 69 -10.49 1.76 -3.07
C VAL A 69 -10.67 3.25 -2.85
N ASP A 70 -11.50 3.90 -3.67
CA ASP A 70 -11.89 5.29 -3.41
C ASP A 70 -12.90 5.33 -2.27
N ILE A 71 -12.45 5.78 -1.11
CA ILE A 71 -13.29 5.94 0.07
C ILE A 71 -13.88 7.34 0.06
N ALA A 72 -15.20 7.42 0.01
CA ALA A 72 -15.92 8.69 -0.03
C ALA A 72 -15.47 9.62 1.12
N GLY A 73 -15.26 10.89 0.77
CA GLY A 73 -14.73 11.89 1.70
C GLY A 73 -15.53 11.99 3.00
N LEU A 74 -14.81 12.21 4.07
CA LEU A 74 -15.36 12.35 5.42
C LEU A 74 -16.16 13.65 5.53
N VAL A 75 -17.36 13.56 6.11
CA VAL A 75 -18.10 14.71 6.63
C VAL A 75 -17.92 14.70 8.15
N LYS A 76 -17.55 15.83 8.76
CA LYS A 76 -17.39 15.98 10.23
C LYS A 76 -18.56 15.33 10.98
N GLY A 77 -18.27 14.49 11.99
CA GLY A 77 -19.29 13.84 12.81
C GLY A 77 -19.65 12.42 12.35
N ALA A 78 -18.82 11.82 11.52
CA ALA A 78 -18.99 10.45 11.01
C ALA A 78 -19.14 9.40 12.12
N SER A 79 -18.42 9.55 13.23
CA SER A 79 -18.46 8.64 14.39
C SER A 79 -19.76 8.76 15.20
N LYS A 80 -20.50 9.87 15.08
CA LYS A 80 -21.73 10.11 15.86
C LYS A 80 -23.01 9.49 15.26
N GLY A 81 -22.88 8.62 14.28
CA GLY A 81 -23.99 7.73 13.86
C GLY A 81 -24.90 8.23 12.74
N GLU A 82 -24.57 9.30 12.05
CA GLU A 82 -25.31 9.72 10.86
C GLU A 82 -24.74 9.03 9.60
N GLY A 83 -25.49 8.08 9.06
CA GLY A 83 -25.37 7.25 7.84
C GLY A 83 -24.05 7.22 7.04
N LEU A 84 -23.54 8.35 6.58
CA LEU A 84 -22.32 8.44 5.76
C LEU A 84 -21.03 8.12 6.54
N GLY A 85 -21.00 8.44 7.84
CA GLY A 85 -19.82 8.19 8.66
C GLY A 85 -19.61 6.72 8.97
N ASN A 86 -20.67 6.00 9.27
CA ASN A 86 -20.58 4.55 9.46
C ASN A 86 -20.11 3.84 8.20
N LYS A 87 -20.52 4.33 7.01
CA LYS A 87 -20.07 3.81 5.73
C LYS A 87 -18.57 4.08 5.51
N PHE A 88 -18.09 5.28 5.85
CA PHE A 88 -16.67 5.62 5.81
C PHE A 88 -15.83 4.66 6.68
N LEU A 89 -16.19 4.52 7.96
CA LEU A 89 -15.49 3.61 8.88
C LEU A 89 -15.58 2.15 8.44
N SER A 90 -16.70 1.73 7.83
CA SER A 90 -16.83 0.37 7.26
C SER A 90 -15.85 0.16 6.11
N ASN A 91 -15.75 1.12 5.19
CA ASN A 91 -14.82 1.02 4.06
C ASN A 91 -13.35 1.01 4.55
N ILE A 92 -13.01 1.81 5.58
CA ILE A 92 -11.67 1.76 6.19
C ILE A 92 -11.39 0.38 6.81
N ARG A 93 -12.38 -0.32 7.37
CA ARG A 93 -12.16 -1.68 7.91
C ARG A 93 -11.73 -2.68 6.86
N GLU A 94 -12.22 -2.54 5.64
CA GLU A 94 -12.01 -3.48 4.53
C GLU A 94 -10.68 -3.32 3.80
N VAL A 95 -9.95 -2.23 4.04
CA VAL A 95 -8.63 -1.99 3.44
C VAL A 95 -7.49 -2.36 4.37
N ASP A 96 -6.33 -2.68 3.82
CA ASP A 96 -5.15 -3.10 4.59
C ASP A 96 -4.28 -1.92 5.04
N ALA A 97 -4.25 -0.82 4.25
CA ALA A 97 -3.54 0.42 4.57
C ALA A 97 -4.26 1.62 3.93
N ILE A 98 -3.85 2.82 4.28
CA ILE A 98 -4.48 4.08 3.90
C ILE A 98 -3.51 4.93 3.08
N VAL A 99 -3.99 5.48 1.95
CA VAL A 99 -3.36 6.60 1.24
C VAL A 99 -4.15 7.85 1.55
N HIS A 100 -3.58 8.71 2.38
CA HIS A 100 -4.22 9.95 2.82
C HIS A 100 -3.82 11.10 1.91
N VAL A 101 -4.74 11.54 1.06
CA VAL A 101 -4.54 12.69 0.16
C VAL A 101 -4.75 13.98 0.96
N VAL A 102 -3.69 14.78 1.06
CA VAL A 102 -3.67 16.03 1.85
C VAL A 102 -3.43 17.21 0.91
N ARG A 103 -4.29 18.21 0.98
CA ARG A 103 -4.15 19.42 0.16
C ARG A 103 -3.05 20.32 0.69
N CYS A 104 -2.04 20.57 -0.16
CA CYS A 104 -0.91 21.46 0.09
C CYS A 104 -0.80 22.59 -0.96
N PHE A 105 -1.76 22.69 -1.88
CA PHE A 105 -1.81 23.71 -2.94
C PHE A 105 -2.86 24.77 -2.64
N ASP A 106 -2.60 26.02 -3.05
CA ASP A 106 -3.58 27.11 -2.99
C ASP A 106 -4.15 27.33 -4.40
N ASP A 107 -5.49 27.32 -4.50
CA ASP A 107 -6.22 27.66 -5.72
C ASP A 107 -7.50 28.39 -5.32
N PRO A 108 -7.65 29.68 -5.72
CA PRO A 108 -8.81 30.48 -5.38
C PRO A 108 -10.12 29.98 -6.01
N ASN A 109 -10.04 29.13 -7.05
CA ASN A 109 -11.21 28.55 -7.70
C ASN A 109 -11.70 27.27 -7.02
N ILE A 110 -10.89 26.69 -6.14
CA ILE A 110 -11.20 25.44 -5.43
C ILE A 110 -11.42 25.76 -3.96
N ILE A 111 -12.68 25.78 -3.52
CA ILE A 111 -13.05 26.11 -2.14
C ILE A 111 -12.60 24.97 -1.21
N HIS A 112 -11.87 25.32 -0.14
CA HIS A 112 -11.60 24.39 0.95
C HIS A 112 -12.82 24.27 1.87
N VAL A 113 -13.12 23.06 2.33
CA VAL A 113 -14.30 22.75 3.18
C VAL A 113 -14.33 23.58 4.47
N ASP A 114 -13.17 23.86 5.06
CA ASP A 114 -13.01 24.67 6.28
C ASP A 114 -12.55 26.13 5.98
N GLY A 115 -12.60 26.56 4.72
CA GLY A 115 -12.31 27.95 4.29
C GLY A 115 -10.83 28.33 4.25
N SER A 116 -9.91 27.49 4.72
CA SER A 116 -8.46 27.70 4.66
C SER A 116 -7.72 26.38 4.56
N ILE A 117 -6.55 26.39 3.92
CA ILE A 117 -5.67 25.24 3.85
C ILE A 117 -4.95 25.10 5.18
N ASN A 118 -5.02 23.93 5.77
CA ASN A 118 -4.29 23.59 7.00
C ASN A 118 -4.12 22.06 7.08
N PRO A 119 -3.00 21.54 6.59
CA PRO A 119 -2.73 20.10 6.51
C PRO A 119 -2.87 19.38 7.85
N ARG A 120 -2.38 19.97 8.92
CA ARG A 120 -2.46 19.40 10.27
C ARG A 120 -3.90 19.18 10.70
N ARG A 121 -4.73 20.22 10.62
CA ARG A 121 -6.15 20.14 10.95
C ARG A 121 -6.86 19.09 10.09
N ASP A 122 -6.53 19.04 8.80
CA ASP A 122 -7.18 18.14 7.85
C ASP A 122 -6.81 16.67 8.13
N ILE A 123 -5.55 16.40 8.49
CA ILE A 123 -5.09 15.08 8.94
C ILE A 123 -5.75 14.72 10.27
N GLU A 124 -5.68 15.59 11.27
CA GLU A 124 -6.29 15.38 12.58
C GLU A 124 -7.80 15.13 12.49
N THR A 125 -8.49 15.77 11.56
CA THR A 125 -9.94 15.57 11.36
C THR A 125 -10.26 14.13 10.97
N ILE A 126 -9.48 13.52 10.09
CA ILE A 126 -9.66 12.12 9.69
C ILE A 126 -9.21 11.19 10.83
N ASP A 127 -8.06 11.47 11.42
CA ASP A 127 -7.53 10.63 12.51
C ASP A 127 -8.48 10.58 13.71
N LEU A 128 -9.07 11.71 14.11
CA LEU A 128 -10.01 11.75 15.22
C LEU A 128 -11.23 10.86 15.00
N GLU A 129 -11.75 10.76 13.78
CA GLU A 129 -12.87 9.85 13.48
C GLU A 129 -12.47 8.37 13.62
N LEU A 130 -11.25 8.01 13.21
CA LEU A 130 -10.71 6.65 13.41
C LEU A 130 -10.48 6.38 14.90
N ILE A 131 -9.89 7.33 15.62
CA ILE A 131 -9.60 7.25 17.05
C ILE A 131 -10.88 7.07 17.87
N PHE A 132 -11.94 7.83 17.60
CA PHE A 132 -13.21 7.67 18.32
C PHE A 132 -13.79 6.25 18.18
N SER A 133 -13.74 5.69 16.96
CA SER A 133 -14.14 4.29 16.74
C SER A 133 -13.28 3.32 17.56
N ASP A 134 -11.98 3.58 17.63
CA ASP A 134 -11.02 2.71 18.31
C ASP A 134 -11.14 2.79 19.84
N VAL A 135 -11.38 3.99 20.40
CA VAL A 135 -11.63 4.17 21.84
C VAL A 135 -12.79 3.30 22.31
N GLU A 136 -13.91 3.27 21.58
CA GLU A 136 -15.05 2.40 21.89
C GLU A 136 -14.70 0.91 21.85
N LEU A 137 -13.83 0.50 20.90
CA LEU A 137 -13.37 -0.88 20.79
C LEU A 137 -12.47 -1.26 21.97
N ILE A 138 -11.53 -0.39 22.31
CA ILE A 138 -10.59 -0.59 23.42
C ILE A 138 -11.32 -0.60 24.74
N GLU A 139 -12.26 0.28 24.98
CA GLU A 139 -13.09 0.26 26.23
C GLU A 139 -13.80 -1.07 26.42
N ARG A 140 -14.46 -1.56 25.37
CA ARG A 140 -15.15 -2.86 25.42
C ARG A 140 -14.18 -4.02 25.68
N LYS A 141 -13.00 -4.00 25.06
CA LYS A 141 -11.96 -5.01 25.27
C LYS A 141 -11.40 -4.93 26.71
N LEU A 142 -11.07 -3.73 27.17
CA LEU A 142 -10.57 -3.48 28.51
C LEU A 142 -11.53 -4.01 29.59
N ASP A 143 -12.82 -3.70 29.48
CA ASP A 143 -13.84 -4.17 30.40
C ASP A 143 -13.95 -5.71 30.46
N ARG A 144 -13.86 -6.37 29.27
CA ARG A 144 -13.85 -7.84 29.20
C ARG A 144 -12.61 -8.42 29.86
N THR A 145 -11.42 -7.84 29.56
CA THR A 145 -10.14 -8.30 30.08
C THR A 145 -10.06 -8.09 31.60
N LYS A 146 -10.55 -6.96 32.13
CA LYS A 146 -10.65 -6.70 33.58
C LYS A 146 -11.55 -7.73 34.30
N LYS A 147 -12.68 -8.12 33.68
CA LYS A 147 -13.55 -9.16 34.21
C LYS A 147 -12.86 -10.52 34.24
N ALA A 148 -12.17 -10.89 33.16
CA ALA A 148 -11.42 -12.15 33.07
C ALA A 148 -10.22 -12.19 34.03
N MET A 149 -9.54 -11.08 34.26
CA MET A 149 -8.41 -10.96 35.19
C MET A 149 -8.78 -11.34 36.64
N LYS A 150 -10.08 -11.25 37.03
CA LYS A 150 -10.52 -11.70 38.38
C LYS A 150 -10.31 -13.19 38.58
N GLY A 151 -10.35 -13.99 37.51
CA GLY A 151 -10.08 -15.43 37.53
C GLY A 151 -8.67 -15.80 37.07
N ASP A 152 -8.02 -14.94 36.31
CA ASP A 152 -6.70 -15.19 35.75
C ASP A 152 -5.81 -13.94 35.88
N LYS A 153 -4.92 -13.96 36.86
CA LYS A 153 -4.02 -12.84 37.14
C LYS A 153 -2.93 -12.63 36.08
N SER A 154 -2.70 -13.57 35.18
CA SER A 154 -1.74 -13.42 34.07
C SER A 154 -2.15 -12.31 33.09
N LEU A 155 -3.43 -11.94 33.08
CA LEU A 155 -3.97 -10.87 32.24
C LEU A 155 -3.65 -9.44 32.73
N ALA A 156 -2.93 -9.28 33.84
CA ALA A 156 -2.64 -7.96 34.42
C ALA A 156 -1.84 -7.06 33.46
N SER A 157 -0.85 -7.62 32.76
CA SER A 157 -0.07 -6.89 31.74
C SER A 157 -0.92 -6.43 30.56
N ALA A 158 -1.86 -7.26 30.13
CA ALA A 158 -2.79 -6.91 29.05
C ALA A 158 -3.75 -5.78 29.48
N VAL A 159 -4.22 -5.78 30.73
CA VAL A 159 -5.03 -4.68 31.28
C VAL A 159 -4.24 -3.39 31.31
N GLU A 160 -3.00 -3.40 31.83
CA GLU A 160 -2.13 -2.23 31.90
C GLU A 160 -1.84 -1.64 30.50
N PHE A 161 -1.53 -2.50 29.53
CA PHE A 161 -1.34 -2.08 28.13
C PHE A 161 -2.59 -1.42 27.57
N LEU A 162 -3.77 -2.05 27.71
CA LEU A 162 -5.02 -1.50 27.17
C LEU A 162 -5.42 -0.18 27.83
N GLU A 163 -5.09 0.03 29.10
CA GLU A 163 -5.31 1.32 29.81
C GLU A 163 -4.40 2.40 29.22
N LYS A 164 -3.10 2.13 29.02
CA LYS A 164 -2.15 3.05 28.43
C LYS A 164 -2.52 3.40 26.98
N LEU A 165 -2.90 2.39 26.18
CA LEU A 165 -3.33 2.61 24.81
C LEU A 165 -4.61 3.45 24.76
N LYS A 166 -5.57 3.21 25.65
CA LYS A 166 -6.77 4.05 25.75
C LYS A 166 -6.41 5.50 26.05
N GLU A 167 -5.56 5.76 27.03
CA GLU A 167 -5.10 7.12 27.38
C GLU A 167 -4.40 7.80 26.21
N HIS A 168 -3.57 7.05 25.45
CA HIS A 168 -2.94 7.55 24.24
C HIS A 168 -3.96 7.97 23.17
N LEU A 169 -4.95 7.14 22.90
CA LEU A 169 -6.03 7.45 21.96
C LEU A 169 -6.88 8.65 22.42
N GLU A 170 -7.24 8.71 23.70
CA GLU A 170 -7.99 9.84 24.30
C GLU A 170 -7.20 11.15 24.28
N SER A 171 -5.87 11.10 24.18
CA SER A 171 -5.03 12.29 23.95
C SER A 171 -5.08 12.80 22.49
N GLY A 172 -5.86 12.16 21.61
CA GLY A 172 -6.01 12.52 20.19
C GLY A 172 -4.91 11.97 19.29
N LYS A 173 -4.14 10.98 19.74
CA LYS A 173 -3.06 10.36 18.96
C LYS A 173 -3.51 9.01 18.38
N PRO A 174 -3.22 8.71 17.10
CA PRO A 174 -3.60 7.44 16.49
C PRO A 174 -2.81 6.26 17.08
N ALA A 175 -3.40 5.07 17.08
CA ALA A 175 -2.76 3.87 17.62
C ALA A 175 -1.42 3.53 16.95
N ARG A 176 -1.23 3.88 15.65
CA ARG A 176 0.03 3.68 14.91
C ARG A 176 1.22 4.48 15.47
N SER A 177 0.96 5.56 16.23
CA SER A 177 1.99 6.37 16.89
C SER A 177 2.36 5.88 18.29
N TYR A 178 1.72 4.81 18.77
CA TYR A 178 2.07 4.16 20.03
C TYR A 178 3.09 3.06 19.77
N ASP A 179 4.22 3.10 20.46
CA ASP A 179 5.27 2.06 20.33
C ASP A 179 4.81 0.77 21.05
N MET A 180 4.50 -0.25 20.25
CA MET A 180 3.96 -1.53 20.73
C MET A 180 4.98 -2.65 20.58
N THR A 181 5.09 -3.48 21.59
CA THR A 181 5.82 -4.75 21.50
C THR A 181 5.05 -5.81 20.70
N GLU A 182 5.73 -6.87 20.27
CA GLU A 182 5.07 -7.99 19.57
C GLU A 182 3.96 -8.65 20.43
N ASP A 183 4.18 -8.77 21.73
CA ASP A 183 3.18 -9.32 22.66
C ASP A 183 1.95 -8.41 22.77
N GLU A 184 2.13 -7.09 22.77
CA GLU A 184 1.03 -6.12 22.78
C GLU A 184 0.25 -6.13 21.47
N LEU A 185 0.92 -6.28 20.32
CA LEU A 185 0.25 -6.46 19.01
C LEU A 185 -0.57 -7.75 18.98
N GLU A 186 -0.10 -8.85 19.58
CA GLU A 186 -0.85 -10.10 19.67
C GLU A 186 -2.13 -9.93 20.51
N ILE A 187 -2.10 -9.11 21.58
CA ILE A 187 -3.30 -8.75 22.35
C ILE A 187 -4.36 -8.07 21.44
N LEU A 188 -3.95 -7.29 20.45
CA LEU A 188 -4.85 -6.57 19.56
C LEU A 188 -5.32 -7.38 18.35
N LYS A 189 -4.77 -8.56 18.08
CA LYS A 189 -5.00 -9.35 16.87
C LYS A 189 -6.48 -9.58 16.54
N GLU A 190 -7.33 -9.78 17.55
CA GLU A 190 -8.77 -9.93 17.40
C GLU A 190 -9.55 -8.59 17.51
N THR A 191 -8.83 -7.48 17.61
CA THR A 191 -9.43 -6.15 17.79
C THR A 191 -8.80 -5.19 16.77
N PRO A 192 -9.23 -5.25 15.50
CA PRO A 192 -8.62 -4.47 14.44
C PRO A 192 -8.92 -2.98 14.64
N LEU A 193 -7.94 -2.24 15.12
CA LEU A 193 -8.01 -0.79 15.28
C LEU A 193 -7.84 -0.11 13.92
N LEU A 194 -8.66 0.90 13.66
CA LEU A 194 -8.61 1.65 12.40
C LEU A 194 -7.43 2.61 12.36
N SER A 195 -7.13 3.27 13.48
CA SER A 195 -5.99 4.20 13.59
C SER A 195 -4.64 3.48 13.74
N LEU A 196 -4.62 2.14 13.82
CA LEU A 196 -3.40 1.33 13.76
C LEU A 196 -2.98 1.01 12.32
N LYS A 197 -3.88 1.17 11.35
CA LYS A 197 -3.55 0.89 9.94
C LYS A 197 -2.40 1.77 9.47
N PRO A 198 -1.45 1.21 8.70
CA PRO A 198 -0.37 1.99 8.09
C PRO A 198 -0.91 3.08 7.17
N VAL A 199 -0.26 4.24 7.15
CA VAL A 199 -0.64 5.40 6.35
C VAL A 199 0.51 5.83 5.45
N ILE A 200 0.17 6.17 4.21
CA ILE A 200 1.01 6.94 3.29
C ILE A 200 0.34 8.29 3.08
N TYR A 201 1.07 9.38 3.27
CA TYR A 201 0.58 10.72 2.96
C TYR A 201 0.89 11.07 1.51
N ALA A 202 -0.14 11.35 0.72
CA ALA A 202 -0.05 11.93 -0.63
C ALA A 202 -0.26 13.44 -0.51
N ALA A 203 0.83 14.19 -0.37
CA ALA A 203 0.79 15.65 -0.26
C ALA A 203 0.54 16.25 -1.64
N ASN A 204 -0.68 16.68 -1.90
CA ASN A 204 -1.09 17.22 -3.20
C ASN A 204 -0.71 18.69 -3.33
N LEU A 205 0.27 18.96 -4.20
CA LEU A 205 0.89 20.24 -4.49
C LEU A 205 0.40 20.78 -5.84
N CYS A 206 0.70 22.03 -6.18
CA CYS A 206 0.52 22.56 -7.53
C CYS A 206 1.73 22.26 -8.42
N GLU A 207 1.57 22.41 -9.73
CA GLU A 207 2.66 22.23 -10.70
C GLU A 207 3.84 23.19 -10.46
N ASP A 208 3.55 24.44 -10.09
CA ASP A 208 4.57 25.45 -9.82
C ASP A 208 5.50 25.07 -8.67
N ASP A 209 5.03 24.32 -7.66
CA ASP A 209 5.88 23.81 -6.58
C ASP A 209 6.94 22.84 -7.14
N PHE A 210 6.59 22.01 -8.12
CA PHE A 210 7.52 21.06 -8.75
C PHE A 210 8.54 21.78 -9.63
N ARG A 211 8.14 22.85 -10.34
CA ARG A 211 9.03 23.64 -11.19
C ARG A 211 10.01 24.50 -10.39
N ASN A 212 9.64 24.95 -9.21
CA ASN A 212 10.46 25.82 -8.39
C ASN A 212 11.24 25.04 -7.32
N ASN A 213 10.61 24.73 -6.23
CA ASN A 213 11.21 23.96 -5.12
C ASN A 213 10.11 23.48 -4.17
N ILE A 214 9.82 22.19 -4.20
CA ILE A 214 8.84 21.54 -3.32
C ILE A 214 9.11 21.83 -1.84
N GLU A 215 10.39 21.86 -1.45
CA GLU A 215 10.84 22.12 -0.09
C GLU A 215 10.55 23.56 0.39
N SER A 216 10.14 24.47 -0.49
CA SER A 216 9.71 25.81 -0.08
C SER A 216 8.25 25.90 0.36
N ASN A 217 7.44 24.88 0.05
CA ASN A 217 6.04 24.84 0.41
C ASN A 217 5.86 24.50 1.90
N GLU A 218 5.36 25.45 2.69
CA GLU A 218 5.21 25.30 4.15
C GLU A 218 4.17 24.24 4.52
N HIS A 219 3.12 24.05 3.71
CA HIS A 219 2.12 23.00 3.93
C HIS A 219 2.71 21.60 3.72
N TYR A 220 3.59 21.44 2.71
CA TYR A 220 4.31 20.20 2.49
C TYR A 220 5.25 19.87 3.64
N LYS A 221 6.00 20.86 4.14
CA LYS A 221 6.87 20.69 5.32
C LYS A 221 6.09 20.19 6.53
N GLU A 222 4.91 20.80 6.78
CA GLU A 222 4.06 20.38 7.90
C GLU A 222 3.61 18.93 7.78
N VAL A 223 3.24 18.46 6.57
CA VAL A 223 2.92 17.05 6.34
C VAL A 223 4.13 16.15 6.58
N CYS A 224 5.32 16.58 6.13
CA CYS A 224 6.57 15.85 6.38
C CYS A 224 6.89 15.70 7.87
N GLU A 225 6.66 16.74 8.67
CA GLU A 225 6.85 16.70 10.13
C GLU A 225 5.91 15.71 10.80
N ILE A 226 4.62 15.73 10.41
CA ILE A 226 3.62 14.79 10.93
C ILE A 226 4.00 13.36 10.56
N ALA A 227 4.28 13.10 9.28
CA ALA A 227 4.65 11.79 8.79
C ALA A 227 5.89 11.25 9.51
N LYS A 228 6.91 12.08 9.72
CA LYS A 228 8.13 11.73 10.47
C LYS A 228 7.82 11.35 11.93
N ALA A 229 6.94 12.09 12.58
CA ALA A 229 6.56 11.82 13.97
C ALA A 229 5.82 10.48 14.14
N GLU A 230 5.12 10.02 13.09
CA GLU A 230 4.36 8.77 13.08
C GLU A 230 5.12 7.60 12.45
N GLY A 231 6.31 7.84 11.87
CA GLY A 231 7.04 6.84 11.09
C GLY A 231 6.35 6.47 9.78
N SER A 232 5.52 7.37 9.24
CA SER A 232 4.78 7.20 7.98
C SER A 232 5.57 7.78 6.80
N ALA A 233 5.34 7.23 5.59
CA ALA A 233 5.89 7.78 4.36
C ALA A 233 5.06 8.98 3.87
N VAL A 234 5.73 9.94 3.21
CA VAL A 234 5.07 11.06 2.52
C VAL A 234 5.63 11.21 1.12
N PHE A 235 4.74 11.41 0.14
CA PHE A 235 5.10 11.66 -1.24
C PHE A 235 4.46 12.94 -1.74
N PRO A 236 5.25 13.87 -2.30
CA PRO A 236 4.71 14.99 -3.04
C PRO A 236 4.10 14.46 -4.35
N ILE A 237 2.90 14.91 -4.65
CA ILE A 237 2.15 14.56 -5.84
C ILE A 237 1.42 15.80 -6.36
N CYS A 238 1.18 15.88 -7.66
CA CYS A 238 0.29 16.87 -8.25
C CYS A 238 -0.83 16.13 -8.99
N ALA A 239 -2.04 16.21 -8.47
CA ALA A 239 -3.18 15.51 -9.06
C ALA A 239 -3.46 15.93 -10.50
N GLN A 240 -3.15 17.18 -10.87
CA GLN A 240 -3.30 17.69 -12.22
C GLN A 240 -2.26 17.06 -13.15
N ILE A 241 -0.99 17.05 -12.76
CA ILE A 241 0.10 16.39 -13.53
C ILE A 241 -0.24 14.92 -13.74
N GLU A 242 -0.64 14.20 -12.68
CA GLU A 242 -0.98 12.78 -12.77
C GLU A 242 -2.14 12.51 -13.73
N ALA A 243 -3.15 13.41 -13.76
CA ALA A 243 -4.24 13.31 -14.70
C ALA A 243 -3.79 13.57 -16.15
N GLU A 244 -2.93 14.56 -16.38
CA GLU A 244 -2.41 14.87 -17.70
C GLU A 244 -1.55 13.75 -18.27
N ILE A 245 -0.63 13.18 -17.49
CA ILE A 245 0.26 12.10 -17.93
C ILE A 245 -0.44 10.74 -18.05
N SER A 246 -1.63 10.58 -17.45
CA SER A 246 -2.39 9.31 -17.55
C SER A 246 -2.92 9.05 -18.96
N ASP A 247 -3.07 10.08 -19.77
CA ASP A 247 -3.59 10.03 -21.15
C ASP A 247 -2.45 10.10 -22.21
N MET A 248 -1.19 10.24 -21.78
CA MET A 248 -0.01 10.32 -22.68
C MET A 248 0.53 8.93 -22.98
N ASP A 249 1.15 8.77 -24.15
CA ASP A 249 1.98 7.59 -24.42
C ASP A 249 3.30 7.61 -23.59
N ASP A 250 4.00 6.49 -23.56
CA ASP A 250 5.16 6.34 -22.68
C ASP A 250 6.31 7.32 -23.00
N GLU A 251 6.54 7.62 -24.32
CA GLU A 251 7.61 8.54 -24.74
C GLU A 251 7.28 9.98 -24.33
N ASP A 252 6.07 10.44 -24.55
CA ASP A 252 5.62 11.78 -24.17
C ASP A 252 5.59 11.94 -22.65
N LYS A 253 5.18 10.91 -21.93
CA LYS A 253 5.18 10.87 -20.45
C LYS A 253 6.57 10.98 -19.86
N GLU A 254 7.55 10.25 -20.40
CA GLU A 254 8.94 10.34 -19.95
C GLU A 254 9.53 11.74 -20.22
N MET A 255 9.27 12.32 -21.38
CA MET A 255 9.71 13.68 -21.71
C MET A 255 9.09 14.71 -20.77
N PHE A 256 7.78 14.61 -20.50
CA PHE A 256 7.08 15.54 -19.63
C PHE A 256 7.59 15.46 -18.17
N LEU A 257 7.78 14.25 -17.65
CA LEU A 257 8.36 14.06 -16.32
C LEU A 257 9.80 14.58 -16.22
N ALA A 258 10.63 14.35 -17.26
CA ALA A 258 11.99 14.86 -17.31
C ALA A 258 12.05 16.40 -17.32
N ASP A 259 11.12 17.08 -18.02
CA ASP A 259 11.01 18.55 -18.03
C ASP A 259 10.69 19.12 -16.62
N LEU A 260 9.97 18.36 -15.81
CA LEU A 260 9.69 18.66 -14.40
C LEU A 260 10.80 18.23 -13.44
N GLY A 261 11.88 17.60 -13.95
CA GLY A 261 12.96 17.05 -13.12
C GLY A 261 12.56 15.82 -12.31
N LEU A 262 11.53 15.08 -12.74
CA LEU A 262 11.01 13.88 -12.11
C LEU A 262 11.47 12.62 -12.86
N GLU A 263 11.98 11.63 -12.15
CA GLU A 263 12.34 10.32 -12.73
C GLU A 263 11.10 9.44 -12.94
N THR A 264 10.11 9.52 -12.06
CA THR A 264 8.87 8.74 -12.11
C THR A 264 7.68 9.56 -11.61
N SER A 265 6.47 9.18 -11.99
CA SER A 265 5.26 9.81 -11.49
C SER A 265 5.07 9.61 -9.98
N GLY A 266 4.35 10.51 -9.33
CA GLY A 266 4.01 10.42 -7.91
C GLY A 266 3.14 9.20 -7.62
N LEU A 267 2.21 8.85 -8.52
CA LEU A 267 1.37 7.65 -8.41
C LEU A 267 2.22 6.37 -8.43
N ASN A 268 3.19 6.26 -9.34
CA ASN A 268 4.08 5.09 -9.38
C ASN A 268 4.85 4.90 -8.07
N ARG A 269 5.29 6.01 -7.45
CA ARG A 269 5.95 5.96 -6.13
C ARG A 269 5.00 5.50 -5.04
N ILE A 270 3.76 5.99 -5.02
CA ILE A 270 2.73 5.57 -4.06
C ILE A 270 2.39 4.08 -4.23
N ILE A 271 2.29 3.59 -5.47
CA ILE A 271 2.02 2.17 -5.75
C ILE A 271 3.16 1.30 -5.22
N LYS A 272 4.42 1.63 -5.53
CA LYS A 272 5.61 0.89 -5.05
C LYS A 272 5.69 0.89 -3.53
N GLU A 273 5.49 2.05 -2.90
CA GLU A 273 5.54 2.16 -1.44
C GLU A 273 4.37 1.43 -0.78
N GLY A 274 3.16 1.56 -1.32
CA GLY A 274 1.99 0.82 -0.83
C GLY A 274 2.20 -0.69 -0.87
N TYR A 275 2.85 -1.19 -1.91
CA TYR A 275 3.21 -2.59 -2.04
C TYR A 275 4.20 -3.02 -0.95
N SER A 276 5.24 -2.22 -0.73
CA SER A 276 6.24 -2.42 0.32
C SER A 276 5.64 -2.33 1.73
N LEU A 277 4.81 -1.31 1.98
CA LEU A 277 4.15 -1.07 3.26
C LEU A 277 3.26 -2.23 3.69
N LEU A 278 2.62 -2.89 2.74
CA LEU A 278 1.82 -4.10 2.95
C LEU A 278 2.67 -5.36 3.18
N GLY A 279 4.00 -5.22 3.22
CA GLY A 279 4.92 -6.33 3.34
C GLY A 279 4.87 -7.31 2.18
N LEU A 280 4.53 -6.80 0.97
CA LEU A 280 4.47 -7.59 -0.25
C LEU A 280 5.81 -7.61 -0.96
N ILE A 281 6.10 -8.74 -1.58
CA ILE A 281 7.22 -8.94 -2.49
C ILE A 281 6.73 -9.70 -3.72
N SER A 282 7.51 -9.61 -4.81
CA SER A 282 7.24 -10.34 -6.04
C SER A 282 8.33 -11.37 -6.32
N TYR A 283 7.96 -12.63 -6.51
CA TYR A 283 8.80 -13.55 -7.24
C TYR A 283 8.35 -13.61 -8.70
N LEU A 284 9.25 -13.98 -9.60
CA LEU A 284 9.06 -13.90 -11.03
C LEU A 284 9.10 -15.29 -11.65
N THR A 285 8.27 -15.52 -12.67
CA THR A 285 8.39 -16.65 -13.57
C THR A 285 8.62 -16.11 -14.98
N ALA A 286 9.61 -16.66 -15.69
CA ALA A 286 10.00 -16.14 -16.99
C ALA A 286 10.16 -17.26 -18.01
N GLY A 287 9.53 -17.10 -19.17
CA GLY A 287 9.59 -17.99 -20.30
C GLY A 287 8.83 -17.44 -21.50
N GLU A 288 9.02 -18.03 -22.67
CA GLU A 288 8.32 -17.64 -23.92
C GLU A 288 6.77 -17.62 -23.80
N PRO A 289 6.10 -18.53 -23.06
CA PRO A 289 4.65 -18.48 -22.91
C PRO A 289 4.18 -17.28 -22.08
N GLU A 290 4.88 -17.00 -20.99
CA GLU A 290 4.50 -15.92 -20.06
C GLU A 290 5.71 -15.45 -19.26
N VAL A 291 5.81 -14.13 -19.08
CA VAL A 291 6.62 -13.48 -18.05
C VAL A 291 5.64 -12.87 -17.03
N ARG A 292 5.78 -13.27 -15.76
CA ARG A 292 4.81 -12.90 -14.74
C ARG A 292 5.43 -12.63 -13.38
N ALA A 293 4.94 -11.58 -12.70
CA ALA A 293 5.21 -11.30 -11.30
C ALA A 293 4.09 -11.88 -10.41
N TRP A 294 4.49 -12.56 -9.34
CA TRP A 294 3.59 -13.20 -8.38
C TRP A 294 3.71 -12.56 -7.03
N THR A 295 2.61 -11.99 -6.55
CA THR A 295 2.56 -11.31 -5.25
C THR A 295 2.48 -12.30 -4.09
N ILE A 296 3.41 -12.19 -3.15
CA ILE A 296 3.44 -12.91 -1.89
C ILE A 296 3.77 -11.98 -0.73
N LYS A 297 3.52 -12.40 0.51
CA LYS A 297 4.00 -11.70 1.69
C LYS A 297 5.47 -12.02 1.94
N LYS A 298 6.23 -11.04 2.40
CA LYS A 298 7.59 -11.24 2.90
C LYS A 298 7.59 -12.33 3.98
N GLY A 299 8.56 -13.24 3.92
CA GLY A 299 8.60 -14.41 4.81
C GLY A 299 7.86 -15.65 4.29
N THR A 300 7.17 -15.58 3.14
CA THR A 300 6.51 -16.74 2.52
C THR A 300 7.54 -17.77 2.09
N LYS A 301 7.31 -19.05 2.43
CA LYS A 301 8.16 -20.18 2.01
C LYS A 301 7.81 -20.66 0.60
N ALA A 302 8.76 -21.35 -0.04
CA ALA A 302 8.64 -21.83 -1.41
C ALA A 302 7.38 -22.68 -1.72
N PRO A 303 6.92 -23.62 -0.87
CA PRO A 303 5.68 -24.35 -1.13
C PRO A 303 4.45 -23.44 -1.21
N GLN A 304 4.29 -22.49 -0.26
CA GLN A 304 3.18 -21.53 -0.25
C GLN A 304 3.25 -20.57 -1.45
N ALA A 305 4.47 -20.19 -1.86
CA ALA A 305 4.66 -19.40 -3.07
C ALA A 305 4.23 -20.18 -4.32
N ALA A 306 4.60 -21.46 -4.43
CA ALA A 306 4.13 -22.35 -5.50
C ALA A 306 2.59 -22.48 -5.52
N GLY A 307 1.97 -22.48 -4.34
CA GLY A 307 0.52 -22.49 -4.16
C GLY A 307 -0.20 -21.27 -4.76
N LYS A 308 0.50 -20.15 -4.94
CA LYS A 308 -0.05 -18.98 -5.65
C LYS A 308 -0.27 -19.23 -7.14
N ILE A 309 0.52 -20.13 -7.74
CA ILE A 309 0.33 -20.55 -9.13
C ILE A 309 -0.84 -21.52 -9.22
N HIS A 310 -0.80 -22.59 -8.41
CA HIS A 310 -1.86 -23.59 -8.32
C HIS A 310 -1.74 -24.38 -7.01
N THR A 311 -2.85 -24.78 -6.42
CA THR A 311 -2.89 -25.57 -5.17
C THR A 311 -2.14 -26.90 -5.27
N ASP A 312 -2.13 -27.52 -6.45
CA ASP A 312 -1.39 -28.77 -6.67
C ASP A 312 0.13 -28.58 -6.61
N PHE A 313 0.62 -27.38 -6.98
CA PHE A 313 2.05 -27.06 -6.88
C PHE A 313 2.50 -26.99 -5.41
N GLU A 314 1.64 -26.50 -4.53
CA GLU A 314 1.91 -26.51 -3.09
C GLU A 314 1.92 -27.92 -2.52
N LYS A 315 0.86 -28.70 -2.82
CA LYS A 315 0.68 -30.08 -2.31
C LYS A 315 1.80 -31.02 -2.82
N GLY A 316 2.10 -30.94 -4.11
CA GLY A 316 3.09 -31.79 -4.78
C GLY A 316 4.51 -31.21 -4.78
N PHE A 317 4.79 -30.14 -4.01
CA PHE A 317 6.07 -29.43 -4.03
C PHE A 317 7.26 -30.38 -3.76
N ILE A 318 8.22 -30.38 -4.67
CA ILE A 318 9.47 -31.14 -4.53
C ILE A 318 10.61 -30.18 -4.19
N ARG A 319 10.86 -29.18 -5.06
CA ARG A 319 11.90 -28.17 -4.93
C ARG A 319 11.63 -26.97 -5.82
N ALA A 320 12.33 -25.86 -5.56
CA ALA A 320 12.39 -24.69 -6.42
C ALA A 320 13.78 -24.57 -7.06
N GLU A 321 13.84 -24.33 -8.36
CA GLU A 321 15.05 -23.85 -9.04
C GLU A 321 14.99 -22.33 -8.99
N VAL A 322 15.91 -21.69 -8.28
CA VAL A 322 15.90 -20.26 -7.99
C VAL A 322 17.15 -19.59 -8.52
N VAL A 323 17.02 -18.52 -9.25
CA VAL A 323 18.11 -17.62 -9.63
C VAL A 323 17.73 -16.19 -9.29
N SER A 324 18.69 -15.38 -8.81
CA SER A 324 18.44 -13.97 -8.59
C SER A 324 18.30 -13.23 -9.94
N PHE A 325 17.55 -12.14 -9.95
CA PHE A 325 17.41 -11.32 -11.14
C PHE A 325 18.78 -10.86 -11.67
N ASP A 326 19.65 -10.35 -10.79
CA ASP A 326 20.97 -9.84 -11.17
C ASP A 326 21.88 -10.93 -11.76
N ASP A 327 21.87 -12.13 -11.18
CA ASP A 327 22.63 -13.27 -11.71
C ASP A 327 22.15 -13.66 -13.10
N LEU A 328 20.84 -13.71 -13.34
CA LEU A 328 20.29 -14.03 -14.66
C LEU A 328 20.66 -12.96 -15.69
N MET A 329 20.48 -11.66 -15.36
CA MET A 329 20.82 -10.56 -16.26
C MET A 329 22.31 -10.54 -16.61
N SER A 330 23.19 -10.77 -15.63
CA SER A 330 24.64 -10.81 -15.86
C SER A 330 25.09 -11.92 -16.81
N ARG A 331 24.28 -12.99 -16.96
CA ARG A 331 24.60 -14.17 -17.81
C ARG A 331 23.82 -14.20 -19.13
N GLY A 332 22.77 -13.39 -19.26
CA GLY A 332 21.98 -13.28 -20.48
C GLY A 332 21.11 -14.49 -20.82
N SER A 333 21.17 -15.57 -20.03
CA SER A 333 20.27 -16.73 -20.21
C SER A 333 20.25 -17.66 -18.98
N MET A 334 19.13 -18.36 -18.79
CA MET A 334 19.00 -19.38 -17.75
C MET A 334 20.01 -20.53 -17.91
N THR A 335 20.35 -20.92 -19.15
CA THR A 335 21.33 -21.97 -19.44
C THR A 335 22.72 -21.55 -18.96
N ALA A 336 23.15 -20.34 -19.32
CA ALA A 336 24.45 -19.83 -18.87
C ALA A 336 24.54 -19.65 -17.34
N ALA A 337 23.43 -19.24 -16.70
CA ALA A 337 23.34 -19.18 -15.25
C ALA A 337 23.47 -20.57 -14.60
N LYS A 338 22.84 -21.61 -15.18
CA LYS A 338 22.98 -23.02 -14.73
C LYS A 338 24.40 -23.52 -14.86
N GLU A 339 25.07 -23.30 -15.99
CA GLU A 339 26.47 -23.72 -16.23
C GLU A 339 27.44 -23.09 -15.23
N LYS A 340 27.14 -21.92 -14.71
CA LYS A 340 27.93 -21.22 -13.69
C LYS A 340 27.51 -21.55 -12.25
N GLY A 341 26.53 -22.45 -12.06
CA GLY A 341 26.07 -22.86 -10.73
C GLY A 341 25.30 -21.77 -9.96
N LEU A 342 24.78 -20.74 -10.66
CA LEU A 342 24.02 -19.64 -10.06
C LEU A 342 22.55 -20.00 -9.82
N VAL A 343 22.05 -21.05 -10.45
CA VAL A 343 20.71 -21.58 -10.20
C VAL A 343 20.76 -22.52 -8.99
N ARG A 344 20.18 -22.07 -7.89
CA ARG A 344 20.11 -22.81 -6.63
C ARG A 344 18.93 -23.79 -6.65
N LEU A 345 19.09 -24.92 -5.97
CA LEU A 345 18.01 -25.88 -5.73
C LEU A 345 17.57 -25.74 -4.28
N GLU A 346 16.40 -25.19 -4.10
CA GLU A 346 15.87 -24.81 -2.79
C GLU A 346 14.73 -25.76 -2.35
N GLY A 347 14.74 -26.12 -1.06
CA GLY A 347 13.77 -27.02 -0.47
C GLY A 347 12.56 -26.30 0.13
N LYS A 348 11.78 -27.05 0.93
CA LYS A 348 10.51 -26.58 1.52
C LYS A 348 10.66 -25.40 2.50
N ASP A 349 11.84 -25.27 3.12
CA ASP A 349 12.10 -24.25 4.13
C ASP A 349 12.68 -22.95 3.56
N TYR A 350 12.90 -22.91 2.25
CA TYR A 350 13.39 -21.71 1.59
C TYR A 350 12.37 -20.57 1.71
N VAL A 351 12.82 -19.44 2.25
CA VAL A 351 12.06 -18.21 2.33
C VAL A 351 12.31 -17.40 1.06
N MET A 352 11.25 -17.19 0.29
CA MET A 352 11.30 -16.45 -0.97
C MET A 352 11.83 -15.03 -0.78
N GLN A 353 12.69 -14.61 -1.71
CA GLN A 353 13.22 -13.26 -1.77
C GLN A 353 12.53 -12.45 -2.88
N ASP A 354 12.48 -11.13 -2.70
CA ASP A 354 11.96 -10.23 -3.73
C ASP A 354 12.86 -10.27 -4.98
N GLY A 355 12.25 -10.52 -6.16
CA GLY A 355 12.96 -10.65 -7.42
C GLY A 355 13.54 -12.05 -7.70
N ASP A 356 13.30 -13.05 -6.86
CA ASP A 356 13.63 -14.43 -7.20
C ASP A 356 12.94 -14.85 -8.50
N ILE A 357 13.71 -15.36 -9.46
CA ILE A 357 13.17 -15.98 -10.67
C ILE A 357 13.13 -17.48 -10.43
N VAL A 358 11.93 -18.08 -10.55
CA VAL A 358 11.68 -19.41 -9.99
C VAL A 358 11.04 -20.36 -10.99
N LEU A 359 11.51 -21.59 -10.99
CA LEU A 359 10.85 -22.73 -11.61
C LEU A 359 10.56 -23.79 -10.53
N PHE A 360 9.28 -23.95 -10.18
CA PHE A 360 8.86 -24.98 -9.22
C PHE A 360 8.82 -26.37 -9.87
N ARG A 361 9.36 -27.35 -9.17
CA ARG A 361 9.25 -28.79 -9.51
C ARG A 361 8.27 -29.41 -8.53
N PHE A 362 7.26 -30.04 -9.06
CA PHE A 362 6.20 -30.69 -8.29
C PHE A 362 5.81 -32.01 -8.92
N ASN A 363 5.16 -32.86 -8.14
CA ASN A 363 4.57 -34.12 -8.58
C ASN A 363 3.13 -34.18 -8.07
N VAL A 364 2.19 -34.47 -8.96
CA VAL A 364 0.74 -34.58 -8.66
C VAL A 364 0.34 -36.04 -8.71
#